data_6b08161f261708d6064bfa6dedd485d0
#
_entry.id   6b08161f261708d6064bfa6dedd485d0
#
_cell.length_a   1.000
_cell.length_b   1.000
_cell.length_c   1.000
_cell.angle_alpha   90.00
_cell.angle_beta   90.00
_cell.angle_gamma   90.00
#
_symmetry.space_group_name_H-M   'P 1'
#
loop_
_entity.id
_entity.type
_entity.pdbx_description
1 polymer ?
#
loop_
_entity_poly.entity_id
_entity_poly.type
_entity_poly.pdbx_seq_one_letter_code
_entity_poly.pdbx_strand_id
1 'polypeptide(L)'
;MIKEAIVKIVNKEDLTYDEAYAVMNEIMGGETTSTQNAAFLAALSTKSAKAETTDEIAGCAAAMREHAVQVKTGMDVFEIVGTGGDNAQSFNISTTSALVAAAGGMKVAKHGNRAASSLCGTADCLEALGVNIDQSPEKCVELLNKVGMCFFFAQKYHTSMKYVGPIRKELGFRTVFNILGPLTNPGSPAMQLLGVYDEYLVEPLAQVLVSLGVKRGMVVYGMDKLDEISMSAPTKICEIKDGWFRTTVISPEDFGFERCTKEDLKGGTPEENAKIVRDILGGQKGNKRNAVLMNAGASLYIGGKADSMKEGIELAAEIIDSGKAFETLDKLIEVSNS
;
A
#
# COMPACT_ATOMS: atom_id res chain seq x y z
N MET A 1 26.12 -16.24 -1.73
CA MET A 1 25.58 -15.30 -0.71
C MET A 1 24.46 -15.93 0.11
N ILE A 2 23.39 -16.52 -0.51
CA ILE A 2 22.23 -17.05 0.27
C ILE A 2 22.58 -18.09 1.34
N LYS A 3 23.56 -18.98 1.11
CA LYS A 3 23.96 -20.01 2.10
C LYS A 3 24.58 -19.38 3.35
N GLU A 4 25.48 -18.42 3.17
CA GLU A 4 26.13 -17.70 4.25
C GLU A 4 25.11 -16.88 5.06
N ALA A 5 24.20 -16.22 4.36
CA ALA A 5 23.11 -15.47 5.00
C ALA A 5 22.19 -16.36 5.83
N ILE A 6 21.80 -17.53 5.34
CA ILE A 6 21.00 -18.50 6.11
C ILE A 6 21.74 -18.92 7.40
N VAL A 7 23.04 -19.24 7.32
CA VAL A 7 23.83 -19.60 8.49
C VAL A 7 23.86 -18.47 9.51
N LYS A 8 24.08 -17.23 9.06
CA LYS A 8 24.10 -16.02 9.89
C LYS A 8 22.77 -15.83 10.62
N ILE A 9 21.63 -15.92 9.89
CA ILE A 9 20.29 -15.76 10.47
C ILE A 9 19.95 -16.88 11.46
N VAL A 10 20.32 -18.14 11.17
CA VAL A 10 20.13 -19.29 12.07
C VAL A 10 20.87 -19.08 13.38
N ASN A 11 22.04 -18.43 13.35
CA ASN A 11 22.81 -18.03 14.53
C ASN A 11 22.23 -16.78 15.24
N LYS A 12 21.07 -16.28 14.79
CA LYS A 12 20.39 -15.08 15.36
C LYS A 12 21.15 -13.76 15.12
N GLU A 13 21.97 -13.73 14.09
CA GLU A 13 22.65 -12.52 13.65
C GLU A 13 21.82 -11.78 12.58
N ASP A 14 21.88 -10.47 12.58
CA ASP A 14 21.21 -9.62 11.60
C ASP A 14 22.01 -9.54 10.30
N LEU A 15 21.32 -9.48 9.17
CA LEU A 15 21.94 -9.14 7.90
C LEU A 15 22.10 -7.62 7.79
N THR A 16 23.17 -7.18 7.17
CA THR A 16 23.31 -5.80 6.72
C THR A 16 22.38 -5.56 5.52
N TYR A 17 22.17 -4.29 5.18
CA TYR A 17 21.47 -3.89 3.95
C TYR A 17 22.05 -4.59 2.71
N ASP A 18 23.38 -4.55 2.54
CA ASP A 18 24.05 -5.13 1.38
C ASP A 18 23.91 -6.66 1.31
N GLU A 19 23.97 -7.35 2.45
CA GLU A 19 23.77 -8.79 2.50
C GLU A 19 22.31 -9.16 2.14
N ALA A 20 21.33 -8.46 2.71
CA ALA A 20 19.91 -8.68 2.42
C ALA A 20 19.57 -8.37 0.95
N TYR A 21 20.11 -7.27 0.42
CA TYR A 21 20.00 -6.91 -0.99
C TYR A 21 20.58 -8.01 -1.90
N ALA A 22 21.82 -8.47 -1.63
CA ALA A 22 22.48 -9.47 -2.46
C ALA A 22 21.71 -10.81 -2.46
N VAL A 23 21.21 -11.25 -1.30
CA VAL A 23 20.42 -12.48 -1.21
C VAL A 23 19.10 -12.34 -1.98
N MET A 24 18.40 -11.24 -1.80
CA MET A 24 17.13 -11.03 -2.51
C MET A 24 17.35 -10.89 -4.02
N ASN A 25 18.47 -10.31 -4.44
CA ASN A 25 18.86 -10.23 -5.84
C ASN A 25 19.08 -11.62 -6.45
N GLU A 26 19.83 -12.52 -5.76
CA GLU A 26 19.99 -13.93 -6.19
C GLU A 26 18.62 -14.64 -6.29
N ILE A 27 17.71 -14.43 -5.33
CA ILE A 27 16.36 -15.02 -5.33
C ILE A 27 15.55 -14.52 -6.52
N MET A 28 15.48 -13.20 -6.72
CA MET A 28 14.72 -12.58 -7.79
C MET A 28 15.33 -12.85 -9.17
N GLY A 29 16.63 -13.10 -9.26
CA GLY A 29 17.34 -13.55 -10.46
C GLY A 29 17.09 -15.03 -10.80
N GLY A 30 16.54 -15.82 -9.87
CA GLY A 30 16.35 -17.27 -10.04
C GLY A 30 17.63 -18.09 -9.91
N GLU A 31 18.64 -17.56 -9.24
CA GLU A 31 19.96 -18.16 -9.04
C GLU A 31 19.99 -19.12 -7.84
N THR A 32 18.90 -19.20 -7.09
CA THR A 32 18.76 -19.97 -5.86
C THR A 32 17.77 -21.13 -6.02
N THR A 33 17.89 -22.16 -5.18
CA THR A 33 16.95 -23.29 -5.18
C THR A 33 15.72 -22.98 -4.31
N SER A 34 14.59 -23.68 -4.57
CA SER A 34 13.38 -23.56 -3.74
C SER A 34 13.65 -23.89 -2.26
N THR A 35 14.53 -24.88 -1.98
CA THR A 35 14.93 -25.23 -0.62
C THR A 35 15.69 -24.09 0.07
N GLN A 36 16.60 -23.43 -0.64
CA GLN A 36 17.33 -22.27 -0.11
C GLN A 36 16.38 -21.10 0.17
N ASN A 37 15.47 -20.82 -0.76
CA ASN A 37 14.48 -19.75 -0.60
C ASN A 37 13.56 -20.03 0.61
N ALA A 38 13.06 -21.25 0.75
CA ALA A 38 12.22 -21.64 1.89
C ALA A 38 12.99 -21.51 3.22
N ALA A 39 14.25 -21.98 3.27
CA ALA A 39 15.10 -21.88 4.45
C ALA A 39 15.38 -20.42 4.84
N PHE A 40 15.71 -19.58 3.86
CA PHE A 40 15.95 -18.16 4.08
C PHE A 40 14.71 -17.45 4.65
N LEU A 41 13.55 -17.65 4.02
CA LEU A 41 12.30 -17.02 4.45
C LEU A 41 11.88 -17.49 5.85
N ALA A 42 11.97 -18.79 6.15
CA ALA A 42 11.62 -19.33 7.45
C ALA A 42 12.58 -18.85 8.55
N ALA A 43 13.90 -18.87 8.28
CA ALA A 43 14.89 -18.40 9.23
C ALA A 43 14.73 -16.91 9.55
N LEU A 44 14.53 -16.09 8.52
CA LEU A 44 14.35 -14.63 8.66
C LEU A 44 13.09 -14.31 9.48
N SER A 45 11.96 -14.98 9.18
CA SER A 45 10.69 -14.78 9.91
C SER A 45 10.72 -15.23 11.37
N THR A 46 11.67 -16.07 11.76
CA THR A 46 11.78 -16.65 13.12
C THR A 46 13.05 -16.22 13.87
N LYS A 47 13.83 -15.32 13.30
CA LYS A 47 15.08 -14.86 13.87
C LYS A 47 14.90 -14.20 15.25
N SER A 48 13.90 -13.35 15.37
CA SER A 48 13.58 -12.62 16.59
C SER A 48 12.06 -12.42 16.75
N ALA A 49 11.63 -11.82 17.87
CA ALA A 49 10.22 -11.49 18.10
C ALA A 49 9.65 -10.46 17.10
N LYS A 50 10.52 -9.63 16.53
CA LYS A 50 10.18 -8.62 15.51
C LYS A 50 10.61 -9.02 14.09
N ALA A 51 11.05 -10.26 13.93
CA ALA A 51 11.55 -10.85 12.68
C ALA A 51 12.65 -10.01 12.01
N GLU A 52 12.32 -9.23 11.01
CA GLU A 52 13.24 -8.51 10.15
C GLU A 52 13.67 -7.16 10.75
N THR A 53 14.92 -6.75 10.51
CA THR A 53 15.41 -5.40 10.82
C THR A 53 15.10 -4.42 9.68
N THR A 54 15.21 -3.12 9.97
CA THR A 54 15.05 -2.06 8.96
C THR A 54 15.97 -2.25 7.76
N ASP A 55 17.25 -2.61 8.00
CA ASP A 55 18.23 -2.83 6.94
C ASP A 55 17.89 -4.06 6.08
N GLU A 56 17.45 -5.14 6.71
CA GLU A 56 17.01 -6.35 6.01
C GLU A 56 15.81 -6.07 5.11
N ILE A 57 14.82 -5.34 5.62
CA ILE A 57 13.63 -4.96 4.83
C ILE A 57 14.03 -4.03 3.68
N ALA A 58 14.84 -3.02 3.95
CA ALA A 58 15.26 -2.04 2.95
C ALA A 58 16.09 -2.70 1.82
N GLY A 59 17.05 -3.56 2.17
CA GLY A 59 17.85 -4.30 1.19
C GLY A 59 17.01 -5.21 0.32
N CYS A 60 16.09 -5.99 0.93
CA CYS A 60 15.16 -6.83 0.19
C CYS A 60 14.25 -6.01 -0.75
N ALA A 61 13.71 -4.89 -0.28
CA ALA A 61 12.84 -4.03 -1.07
C ALA A 61 13.58 -3.40 -2.26
N ALA A 62 14.82 -2.94 -2.05
CA ALA A 62 15.64 -2.35 -3.11
C ALA A 62 15.93 -3.37 -4.23
N ALA A 63 16.35 -4.59 -3.88
CA ALA A 63 16.58 -5.65 -4.86
C ALA A 63 15.30 -5.98 -5.65
N MET A 64 14.15 -6.11 -4.96
CA MET A 64 12.87 -6.36 -5.64
C MET A 64 12.48 -5.24 -6.60
N ARG A 65 12.73 -3.96 -6.24
CA ARG A 65 12.49 -2.83 -7.14
C ARG A 65 13.30 -2.94 -8.42
N GLU A 66 14.58 -3.33 -8.34
CA GLU A 66 15.43 -3.47 -9.53
C GLU A 66 14.95 -4.57 -10.49
N HIS A 67 14.40 -5.66 -9.94
CA HIS A 67 13.82 -6.74 -10.74
C HIS A 67 12.38 -6.47 -11.22
N ALA A 68 11.77 -5.39 -10.79
CA ALA A 68 10.45 -4.99 -11.26
C ALA A 68 10.53 -4.29 -12.64
N VAL A 69 9.44 -4.35 -13.40
CA VAL A 69 9.28 -3.53 -14.60
C VAL A 69 9.20 -2.07 -14.16
N GLN A 70 10.25 -1.30 -14.39
CA GLN A 70 10.34 0.10 -13.98
C GLN A 70 9.44 1.01 -14.81
N VAL A 71 8.76 1.96 -14.13
CA VAL A 71 7.95 2.98 -14.79
C VAL A 71 8.48 4.36 -14.46
N LYS A 72 9.15 4.97 -15.43
CA LYS A 72 9.66 6.35 -15.30
C LYS A 72 8.50 7.32 -15.55
N THR A 73 7.84 7.74 -14.48
CA THR A 73 6.69 8.64 -14.57
C THR A 73 7.06 10.07 -14.94
N GLY A 74 8.27 10.51 -14.62
CA GLY A 74 8.74 11.90 -14.80
C GLY A 74 8.08 12.91 -13.85
N MET A 75 7.37 12.43 -12.82
CA MET A 75 6.65 13.27 -11.86
C MET A 75 6.71 12.68 -10.45
N ASP A 76 6.55 13.50 -9.43
CA ASP A 76 6.39 13.05 -8.05
C ASP A 76 5.00 12.40 -7.92
N VAL A 77 4.97 11.07 -7.77
CA VAL A 77 3.73 10.31 -7.60
C VAL A 77 3.49 9.98 -6.14
N PHE A 78 2.23 9.76 -5.82
CA PHE A 78 1.72 9.36 -4.52
C PHE A 78 1.19 7.93 -4.56
N GLU A 79 1.39 7.19 -3.50
CA GLU A 79 0.77 5.89 -3.29
C GLU A 79 -0.01 5.84 -1.97
N ILE A 80 -1.17 5.18 -2.01
CA ILE A 80 -1.91 4.75 -0.81
C ILE A 80 -2.12 3.25 -0.88
N VAL A 81 -1.64 2.53 0.13
CA VAL A 81 -1.62 1.07 0.13
C VAL A 81 -1.52 0.52 1.55
N GLY A 82 -2.12 -0.63 1.81
CA GLY A 82 -1.90 -1.41 3.03
C GLY A 82 -1.04 -2.64 2.77
N THR A 83 -0.44 -3.19 3.82
CA THR A 83 0.27 -4.47 3.77
C THR A 83 -0.67 -5.64 3.50
N GLY A 84 -1.94 -5.47 3.81
CA GLY A 84 -2.89 -6.56 3.88
C GLY A 84 -2.63 -7.48 5.09
N GLY A 85 -3.40 -8.57 5.18
CA GLY A 85 -3.20 -9.56 6.22
C GLY A 85 -3.70 -9.15 7.62
N ASP A 86 -4.45 -8.08 7.72
CA ASP A 86 -5.09 -7.56 8.93
C ASP A 86 -6.34 -8.36 9.34
N ASN A 87 -6.88 -9.20 8.45
CA ASN A 87 -8.10 -9.98 8.60
C ASN A 87 -9.37 -9.14 8.89
N ALA A 88 -9.34 -7.84 8.59
CA ALA A 88 -10.47 -6.94 8.86
C ALA A 88 -11.63 -7.14 7.89
N GLN A 89 -11.39 -7.68 6.70
CA GLN A 89 -12.38 -7.81 5.62
C GLN A 89 -13.05 -6.47 5.27
N SER A 90 -12.33 -5.37 5.42
CA SER A 90 -12.82 -4.04 5.09
C SER A 90 -13.11 -3.91 3.58
N PHE A 91 -14.04 -3.00 3.24
CA PHE A 91 -14.18 -2.60 1.84
C PHE A 91 -12.89 -1.92 1.35
N ASN A 92 -12.76 -1.69 0.04
CA ASN A 92 -11.54 -1.14 -0.55
C ASN A 92 -11.34 0.35 -0.21
N ILE A 93 -11.04 0.64 1.08
CA ILE A 93 -10.84 1.99 1.64
C ILE A 93 -9.76 2.73 0.86
N SER A 94 -8.56 2.16 0.77
CA SER A 94 -7.43 2.80 0.09
C SER A 94 -7.68 3.03 -1.41
N THR A 95 -8.42 2.13 -2.09
CA THR A 95 -8.76 2.30 -3.51
C THR A 95 -9.73 3.47 -3.71
N THR A 96 -10.75 3.57 -2.85
CA THR A 96 -11.71 4.68 -2.89
C THR A 96 -11.03 6.01 -2.56
N SER A 97 -10.16 6.02 -1.54
CA SER A 97 -9.37 7.20 -1.15
C SER A 97 -8.39 7.64 -2.25
N ALA A 98 -7.82 6.70 -3.00
CA ALA A 98 -6.96 6.98 -4.16
C ALA A 98 -7.69 7.79 -5.25
N LEU A 99 -8.95 7.42 -5.55
CA LEU A 99 -9.79 8.15 -6.51
C LEU A 99 -10.08 9.57 -6.04
N VAL A 100 -10.38 9.75 -4.75
CA VAL A 100 -10.60 11.08 -4.17
C VAL A 100 -9.32 11.92 -4.20
N ALA A 101 -8.18 11.33 -3.86
CA ALA A 101 -6.88 12.02 -3.91
C ALA A 101 -6.50 12.44 -5.35
N ALA A 102 -6.76 11.56 -6.33
CA ALA A 102 -6.55 11.89 -7.76
C ALA A 102 -7.47 13.04 -8.22
N ALA A 103 -8.75 13.00 -7.82
CA ALA A 103 -9.71 14.08 -8.09
C ALA A 103 -9.29 15.40 -7.43
N GLY A 104 -8.56 15.35 -6.30
CA GLY A 104 -7.92 16.49 -5.64
C GLY A 104 -6.63 16.97 -6.31
N GLY A 105 -6.29 16.45 -7.49
CA GLY A 105 -5.15 16.88 -8.29
C GLY A 105 -3.81 16.27 -7.90
N MET A 106 -3.82 15.14 -7.20
CA MET A 106 -2.62 14.33 -6.97
C MET A 106 -2.35 13.40 -8.15
N LYS A 107 -1.09 12.96 -8.30
CA LYS A 107 -0.70 11.92 -9.25
C LYS A 107 -0.58 10.60 -8.51
N VAL A 108 -1.63 9.80 -8.53
CA VAL A 108 -1.75 8.57 -7.75
C VAL A 108 -1.29 7.37 -8.58
N ALA A 109 -0.16 6.79 -8.21
CA ALA A 109 0.40 5.57 -8.82
C ALA A 109 0.12 4.38 -7.89
N LYS A 110 -1.09 3.84 -7.96
CA LYS A 110 -1.50 2.77 -7.04
C LYS A 110 -0.92 1.43 -7.48
N HIS A 111 -0.20 0.77 -6.58
CA HIS A 111 0.27 -0.61 -6.75
C HIS A 111 -0.64 -1.57 -5.97
N GLY A 112 -0.92 -2.72 -6.53
CA GLY A 112 -1.77 -3.69 -5.85
C GLY A 112 -1.93 -5.01 -6.59
N ASN A 113 -2.64 -5.93 -5.94
CA ASN A 113 -2.86 -7.29 -6.44
C ASN A 113 -4.32 -7.70 -6.25
N ARG A 114 -4.63 -8.93 -6.70
CA ARG A 114 -5.86 -9.63 -6.36
C ARG A 114 -5.89 -9.99 -4.87
N ALA A 115 -7.06 -10.32 -4.37
CA ALA A 115 -7.24 -10.79 -3.00
C ALA A 115 -6.34 -11.98 -2.68
N ALA A 116 -5.70 -11.95 -1.51
CA ALA A 116 -4.95 -13.09 -0.97
C ALA A 116 -5.73 -13.78 0.16
N SER A 117 -6.29 -13.00 1.08
CA SER A 117 -7.06 -13.49 2.24
C SER A 117 -8.42 -12.80 2.40
N SER A 118 -8.63 -11.65 1.76
CA SER A 118 -9.92 -10.96 1.70
C SER A 118 -10.80 -11.51 0.57
N LEU A 119 -12.07 -11.08 0.52
CA LEU A 119 -12.98 -11.43 -0.57
C LEU A 119 -12.74 -10.61 -1.85
N CYS A 120 -12.12 -9.44 -1.74
CA CYS A 120 -11.90 -8.50 -2.83
C CYS A 120 -10.59 -7.74 -2.63
N GLY A 121 -9.61 -7.94 -3.51
CA GLY A 121 -8.40 -7.14 -3.58
C GLY A 121 -8.58 -5.87 -4.40
N THR A 122 -7.54 -5.04 -4.46
CA THR A 122 -7.57 -3.80 -5.28
C THR A 122 -7.86 -4.09 -6.75
N ALA A 123 -7.18 -5.10 -7.33
CA ALA A 123 -7.36 -5.48 -8.73
C ALA A 123 -8.80 -5.93 -9.00
N ASP A 124 -9.34 -6.77 -8.13
CA ASP A 124 -10.70 -7.31 -8.27
C ASP A 124 -11.75 -6.19 -8.22
N CYS A 125 -11.59 -5.24 -7.30
CA CYS A 125 -12.46 -4.07 -7.18
C CYS A 125 -12.39 -3.17 -8.41
N LEU A 126 -11.19 -2.87 -8.93
CA LEU A 126 -11.02 -2.02 -10.11
C LEU A 126 -11.60 -2.69 -11.37
N GLU A 127 -11.43 -3.99 -11.55
CA GLU A 127 -12.08 -4.73 -12.65
C GLU A 127 -13.60 -4.69 -12.53
N ALA A 128 -14.16 -4.90 -11.34
CA ALA A 128 -15.61 -4.81 -11.11
C ALA A 128 -16.16 -3.39 -11.32
N LEU A 129 -15.33 -2.36 -11.14
CA LEU A 129 -15.66 -0.98 -11.50
C LEU A 129 -15.62 -0.74 -13.02
N GLY A 130 -15.01 -1.63 -13.81
CA GLY A 130 -14.87 -1.52 -15.26
C GLY A 130 -13.52 -0.96 -15.73
N VAL A 131 -12.55 -0.82 -14.81
CA VAL A 131 -11.19 -0.36 -15.15
C VAL A 131 -10.41 -1.52 -15.75
N ASN A 132 -9.78 -1.31 -16.92
CA ASN A 132 -8.81 -2.25 -17.45
C ASN A 132 -7.54 -2.17 -16.62
N ILE A 133 -7.19 -3.25 -15.91
CA ILE A 133 -6.02 -3.32 -15.02
C ILE A 133 -4.76 -3.83 -15.74
N ASP A 134 -4.87 -4.35 -16.96
CA ASP A 134 -3.74 -4.85 -17.75
C ASP A 134 -3.05 -3.71 -18.51
N GLN A 135 -2.48 -2.76 -17.76
CA GLN A 135 -1.86 -1.56 -18.31
C GLN A 135 -0.37 -1.78 -18.62
N SER A 136 0.11 -1.25 -19.76
CA SER A 136 1.55 -1.12 -20.02
C SER A 136 2.15 0.05 -19.23
N PRO A 137 3.48 0.11 -19.06
CA PRO A 137 4.14 1.27 -18.46
C PRO A 137 3.75 2.61 -19.10
N GLU A 138 3.67 2.65 -20.44
CA GLU A 138 3.32 3.83 -21.23
C GLU A 138 1.87 4.24 -20.96
N LYS A 139 0.96 3.26 -20.88
CA LYS A 139 -0.45 3.49 -20.57
C LYS A 139 -0.63 4.02 -19.16
N CYS A 140 0.13 3.51 -18.19
CA CYS A 140 0.13 4.04 -16.82
C CYS A 140 0.58 5.51 -16.78
N VAL A 141 1.61 5.89 -17.53
CA VAL A 141 2.06 7.29 -17.64
C VAL A 141 0.98 8.15 -18.33
N GLU A 142 0.30 7.65 -19.35
CA GLU A 142 -0.83 8.32 -19.99
C GLU A 142 -1.97 8.56 -18.99
N LEU A 143 -2.34 7.56 -18.22
CA LEU A 143 -3.38 7.64 -17.18
C LEU A 143 -3.02 8.65 -16.09
N LEU A 144 -1.78 8.66 -15.60
CA LEU A 144 -1.30 9.67 -14.65
C LEU A 144 -1.43 11.10 -15.22
N ASN A 145 -1.13 11.30 -16.48
CA ASN A 145 -1.25 12.62 -17.11
C ASN A 145 -2.71 13.04 -17.33
N LYS A 146 -3.54 12.16 -17.90
CA LYS A 146 -4.91 12.50 -18.32
C LYS A 146 -5.94 12.45 -17.19
N VAL A 147 -5.77 11.48 -16.25
CA VAL A 147 -6.74 11.19 -15.18
C VAL A 147 -6.23 11.60 -13.81
N GLY A 148 -4.91 11.46 -13.60
CA GLY A 148 -4.29 11.64 -12.28
C GLY A 148 -4.11 10.32 -11.53
N MET A 149 -4.57 9.18 -12.04
CA MET A 149 -4.43 7.87 -11.38
C MET A 149 -4.09 6.80 -12.40
N CYS A 150 -3.17 5.88 -12.02
CA CYS A 150 -2.93 4.62 -12.71
C CYS A 150 -2.91 3.45 -11.71
N PHE A 151 -2.93 2.23 -12.24
CA PHE A 151 -2.82 1.01 -11.45
C PHE A 151 -1.70 0.11 -11.96
N PHE A 152 -0.72 -0.17 -11.10
CA PHE A 152 0.32 -1.15 -11.36
C PHE A 152 -0.12 -2.51 -10.83
N PHE A 153 -0.56 -3.38 -11.74
CA PHE A 153 -0.97 -4.73 -11.37
C PHE A 153 0.26 -5.59 -11.03
N ALA A 154 0.42 -5.96 -9.78
CA ALA A 154 1.63 -6.58 -9.24
C ALA A 154 2.10 -7.81 -10.05
N GLN A 155 1.19 -8.65 -10.55
CA GLN A 155 1.55 -9.84 -11.32
C GLN A 155 2.22 -9.50 -12.66
N LYS A 156 1.89 -8.35 -13.25
CA LYS A 156 2.49 -7.87 -14.51
C LYS A 156 3.85 -7.23 -14.29
N TYR A 157 4.00 -6.51 -13.19
CA TYR A 157 5.21 -5.71 -12.92
C TYR A 157 6.30 -6.45 -12.14
N HIS A 158 5.94 -7.51 -11.39
CA HIS A 158 6.88 -8.31 -10.58
C HIS A 158 6.96 -9.76 -11.06
N THR A 159 7.43 -9.98 -12.27
CA THR A 159 7.52 -11.31 -12.90
C THR A 159 8.45 -12.27 -12.14
N SER A 160 9.43 -11.74 -11.41
CA SER A 160 10.36 -12.51 -10.57
C SER A 160 9.68 -13.18 -9.36
N MET A 161 8.46 -12.77 -9.02
CA MET A 161 7.68 -13.43 -7.96
C MET A 161 7.37 -14.90 -8.25
N LYS A 162 7.51 -15.36 -9.49
CA LYS A 162 7.41 -16.78 -9.86
C LYS A 162 8.39 -17.68 -9.10
N TYR A 163 9.53 -17.16 -8.66
CA TYR A 163 10.55 -17.91 -7.92
C TYR A 163 10.21 -18.11 -6.43
N VAL A 164 9.29 -17.33 -5.89
CA VAL A 164 8.93 -17.38 -4.46
C VAL A 164 7.43 -17.58 -4.21
N GLY A 165 6.57 -17.29 -5.17
CA GLY A 165 5.13 -17.41 -5.03
C GLY A 165 4.66 -18.80 -4.59
N PRO A 166 5.07 -19.91 -5.25
CA PRO A 166 4.74 -21.25 -4.83
C PRO A 166 5.23 -21.58 -3.42
N ILE A 167 6.48 -21.18 -3.11
CA ILE A 167 7.11 -21.43 -1.80
C ILE A 167 6.32 -20.73 -0.68
N ARG A 168 5.94 -19.46 -0.86
CA ARG A 168 5.14 -18.72 0.11
C ARG A 168 3.78 -19.39 0.38
N LYS A 169 3.16 -19.93 -0.68
CA LYS A 169 1.89 -20.66 -0.56
C LYS A 169 2.06 -21.95 0.25
N GLU A 170 3.15 -22.70 0.03
CA GLU A 170 3.45 -23.91 0.77
C GLU A 170 3.81 -23.64 2.23
N LEU A 171 4.59 -22.58 2.51
CA LEU A 171 4.97 -22.18 3.87
C LEU A 171 3.75 -21.79 4.72
N GLY A 172 2.76 -21.12 4.16
CA GLY A 172 1.48 -20.82 4.82
C GLY A 172 1.55 -19.85 6.01
N PHE A 173 2.71 -19.24 6.29
CA PHE A 173 2.89 -18.24 7.33
C PHE A 173 3.45 -16.94 6.75
N ARG A 174 3.43 -15.87 7.56
CA ARG A 174 3.95 -14.56 7.15
C ARG A 174 5.46 -14.58 7.02
N THR A 175 5.94 -13.98 5.93
CA THR A 175 7.37 -13.79 5.64
C THR A 175 7.61 -12.33 5.30
N VAL A 176 8.86 -11.92 5.11
CA VAL A 176 9.23 -10.56 4.67
C VAL A 176 8.42 -10.09 3.46
N PHE A 177 7.98 -10.98 2.58
CA PHE A 177 7.12 -10.64 1.43
C PHE A 177 5.74 -10.09 1.81
N ASN A 178 5.29 -10.23 3.05
CA ASN A 178 4.03 -9.63 3.50
C ASN A 178 4.14 -8.12 3.73
N ILE A 179 5.36 -7.60 3.87
CA ILE A 179 5.64 -6.18 4.03
C ILE A 179 6.35 -5.55 2.81
N LEU A 180 6.95 -6.37 1.93
CA LEU A 180 7.69 -5.87 0.77
C LEU A 180 6.77 -5.32 -0.34
N GLY A 181 5.54 -5.85 -0.51
CA GLY A 181 4.63 -5.40 -1.55
C GLY A 181 4.46 -3.89 -1.63
N PRO A 182 4.06 -3.22 -0.54
CA PRO A 182 3.93 -1.76 -0.49
C PRO A 182 5.23 -0.97 -0.69
N LEU A 183 6.38 -1.60 -0.54
CA LEU A 183 7.69 -0.98 -0.64
C LEU A 183 8.28 -1.06 -2.06
N THR A 184 7.61 -1.78 -2.97
CA THR A 184 8.16 -2.14 -4.28
C THR A 184 7.33 -1.61 -5.45
N ASN A 185 6.65 -0.48 -5.26
CA ASN A 185 5.89 0.19 -6.30
C ASN A 185 6.79 0.54 -7.52
N PRO A 186 6.41 0.10 -8.75
CA PRO A 186 7.18 0.35 -9.97
C PRO A 186 7.40 1.82 -10.32
N GLY A 187 6.53 2.71 -9.83
CA GLY A 187 6.61 4.17 -10.07
C GLY A 187 7.49 4.91 -9.06
N SER A 188 8.10 4.23 -8.09
CA SER A 188 8.96 4.81 -7.05
C SER A 188 8.36 6.09 -6.42
N PRO A 189 7.27 5.98 -5.66
CA PRO A 189 6.53 7.13 -5.17
C PRO A 189 7.39 8.01 -4.26
N ALA A 190 7.31 9.32 -4.47
CA ALA A 190 7.92 10.33 -3.59
C ALA A 190 7.07 10.62 -2.35
N MET A 191 5.80 10.23 -2.38
CA MET A 191 4.83 10.43 -1.30
C MET A 191 4.03 9.14 -1.08
N GLN A 192 3.81 8.74 0.21
CA GLN A 192 3.10 7.48 0.49
C GLN A 192 2.30 7.52 1.78
N LEU A 193 1.07 6.98 1.73
CA LEU A 193 0.30 6.56 2.91
C LEU A 193 0.33 5.04 2.95
N LEU A 194 1.01 4.48 3.97
CA LEU A 194 1.20 3.03 4.14
C LEU A 194 0.50 2.54 5.40
N GLY A 195 -0.50 1.70 5.25
CA GLY A 195 -1.11 0.97 6.35
C GLY A 195 -0.37 -0.33 6.67
N VAL A 196 -0.25 -0.66 7.95
CA VAL A 196 0.43 -1.87 8.41
C VAL A 196 -0.47 -2.74 9.29
N TYR A 197 -0.31 -4.06 9.20
CA TYR A 197 -1.11 -5.03 9.95
C TYR A 197 -0.71 -5.18 11.43
N ASP A 198 0.41 -4.59 11.84
CA ASP A 198 0.91 -4.68 13.22
C ASP A 198 1.60 -3.38 13.64
N GLU A 199 1.40 -3.00 14.91
CA GLU A 199 1.89 -1.75 15.46
C GLU A 199 3.41 -1.61 15.41
N TYR A 200 4.14 -2.71 15.62
CA TYR A 200 5.61 -2.67 15.65
C TYR A 200 6.23 -2.27 14.31
N LEU A 201 5.48 -2.38 13.20
CA LEU A 201 5.94 -2.02 11.85
C LEU A 201 5.89 -0.52 11.56
N VAL A 202 5.17 0.26 12.36
CA VAL A 202 4.90 1.69 12.06
C VAL A 202 6.18 2.49 11.89
N GLU A 203 7.07 2.47 12.88
CA GLU A 203 8.31 3.24 12.85
C GLU A 203 9.39 2.61 11.95
N PRO A 204 9.63 1.29 11.98
CA PRO A 204 10.59 0.66 11.08
C PRO A 204 10.26 0.89 9.60
N LEU A 205 8.99 0.74 9.18
CA LEU A 205 8.64 0.95 7.78
C LEU A 205 8.67 2.43 7.38
N ALA A 206 8.46 3.37 8.31
CA ALA A 206 8.69 4.79 8.03
C ALA A 206 10.18 5.06 7.69
N GLN A 207 11.11 4.45 8.42
CA GLN A 207 12.55 4.56 8.13
C GLN A 207 12.89 3.92 6.79
N VAL A 208 12.35 2.73 6.50
CA VAL A 208 12.52 2.06 5.20
C VAL A 208 12.00 2.93 4.05
N LEU A 209 10.81 3.54 4.18
CA LEU A 209 10.25 4.42 3.15
C LEU A 209 11.19 5.58 2.83
N VAL A 210 11.78 6.21 3.85
CA VAL A 210 12.76 7.30 3.65
C VAL A 210 14.01 6.79 2.93
N SER A 211 14.56 5.64 3.32
CA SER A 211 15.73 5.05 2.63
C SER A 211 15.42 4.70 1.17
N LEU A 212 14.16 4.40 0.84
CA LEU A 212 13.67 4.14 -0.51
C LEU A 212 13.27 5.40 -1.30
N GLY A 213 13.46 6.59 -0.74
CA GLY A 213 13.28 7.87 -1.42
C GLY A 213 11.94 8.58 -1.19
N VAL A 214 11.10 8.10 -0.26
CA VAL A 214 9.87 8.82 0.12
C VAL A 214 10.22 10.07 0.90
N LYS A 215 9.74 11.22 0.41
CA LYS A 215 10.00 12.54 1.00
C LYS A 215 8.93 12.94 2.02
N ARG A 216 7.67 12.58 1.75
CA ARG A 216 6.53 12.86 2.60
C ARG A 216 5.62 11.63 2.68
N GLY A 217 5.13 11.32 3.86
CA GLY A 217 4.26 10.16 4.02
C GLY A 217 3.76 9.96 5.42
N MET A 218 2.98 8.91 5.58
CA MET A 218 2.57 8.38 6.88
C MET A 218 2.60 6.87 6.83
N VAL A 219 3.12 6.24 7.88
CA VAL A 219 2.88 4.83 8.16
C VAL A 219 1.87 4.74 9.29
N VAL A 220 0.79 4.01 9.07
CA VAL A 220 -0.38 4.03 9.96
C VAL A 220 -0.79 2.62 10.40
N TYR A 221 -1.30 2.52 11.61
CA TYR A 221 -1.85 1.30 12.19
C TYR A 221 -3.10 1.63 12.99
N GLY A 222 -4.26 1.17 12.54
CA GLY A 222 -5.48 1.20 13.32
C GLY A 222 -5.36 0.26 14.53
N MET A 223 -5.56 0.78 15.76
CA MET A 223 -5.38 0.00 17.00
C MET A 223 -6.37 -1.17 17.14
N ASP A 224 -7.33 -1.27 16.26
CA ASP A 224 -8.22 -2.41 16.06
C ASP A 224 -7.68 -3.43 15.03
N LYS A 225 -6.40 -3.35 14.68
CA LYS A 225 -5.67 -4.17 13.71
C LYS A 225 -6.08 -3.90 12.25
N LEU A 226 -6.45 -2.67 11.92
CA LEU A 226 -6.75 -2.25 10.56
C LEU A 226 -5.49 -1.64 9.94
N ASP A 227 -5.15 -2.05 8.72
CA ASP A 227 -4.03 -1.47 7.96
C ASP A 227 -4.44 -0.22 7.16
N GLU A 228 -5.21 0.66 7.84
CA GLU A 228 -5.72 1.96 7.34
C GLU A 228 -5.83 2.94 8.51
N ILE A 229 -6.12 4.21 8.25
CA ILE A 229 -6.60 5.12 9.30
C ILE A 229 -8.02 4.69 9.67
N SER A 230 -8.18 4.21 10.90
CA SER A 230 -9.41 3.57 11.35
C SER A 230 -10.49 4.58 11.73
N MET A 231 -11.75 4.23 11.37
CA MET A 231 -12.96 4.87 11.89
C MET A 231 -13.56 4.15 13.11
N SER A 232 -13.02 2.96 13.46
CA SER A 232 -13.53 2.15 14.58
C SER A 232 -12.61 2.15 15.82
N ALA A 233 -11.40 2.73 15.69
CA ALA A 233 -10.40 2.81 16.77
C ALA A 233 -9.48 4.00 16.60
N PRO A 234 -8.66 4.35 17.61
CA PRO A 234 -7.51 5.23 17.41
C PRO A 234 -6.54 4.65 16.39
N THR A 235 -5.75 5.49 15.76
CA THR A 235 -4.73 5.11 14.80
C THR A 235 -3.37 5.67 15.23
N LYS A 236 -2.38 4.78 15.35
CA LYS A 236 -0.98 5.18 15.50
C LYS A 236 -0.42 5.58 14.14
N ILE A 237 0.23 6.73 14.08
CA ILE A 237 0.80 7.29 12.87
C ILE A 237 2.28 7.60 13.10
N CYS A 238 3.14 7.23 12.16
CA CYS A 238 4.48 7.81 12.03
C CYS A 238 4.49 8.68 10.76
N GLU A 239 4.46 9.99 10.95
CA GLU A 239 4.55 10.97 9.87
C GLU A 239 6.00 11.13 9.42
N ILE A 240 6.21 11.18 8.09
CA ILE A 240 7.47 11.43 7.42
C ILE A 240 7.35 12.79 6.72
N LYS A 241 8.27 13.71 7.01
CA LYS A 241 8.34 15.01 6.33
C LYS A 241 9.78 15.51 6.28
N ASP A 242 10.31 15.63 5.05
CA ASP A 242 11.63 16.21 4.79
C ASP A 242 12.76 15.62 5.68
N GLY A 243 12.74 14.30 5.88
CA GLY A 243 13.76 13.56 6.62
C GLY A 243 13.56 13.46 8.13
N TRP A 244 12.51 14.05 8.71
CA TRP A 244 12.16 13.84 10.11
C TRP A 244 10.92 12.96 10.29
N PHE A 245 10.78 12.39 11.46
CA PHE A 245 9.71 11.48 11.85
C PHE A 245 8.98 12.01 13.08
N ARG A 246 7.67 11.88 13.07
CA ARG A 246 6.83 12.19 14.23
C ARG A 246 5.80 11.10 14.45
N THR A 247 5.90 10.41 15.58
CA THR A 247 4.89 9.42 15.98
C THR A 247 3.83 10.07 16.86
N THR A 248 2.56 9.88 16.50
CA THR A 248 1.39 10.38 17.21
C THR A 248 0.27 9.34 17.16
N VAL A 249 -0.77 9.55 17.96
CA VAL A 249 -2.03 8.80 17.90
C VAL A 249 -3.14 9.81 17.60
N ILE A 250 -3.99 9.47 16.66
CA ILE A 250 -5.20 10.23 16.31
C ILE A 250 -6.43 9.37 16.50
N SER A 251 -7.57 9.98 16.65
CA SER A 251 -8.87 9.33 16.77
C SER A 251 -9.89 9.98 15.84
N PRO A 252 -10.95 9.28 15.41
CA PRO A 252 -12.02 9.87 14.61
C PRO A 252 -12.62 11.12 15.25
N GLU A 253 -12.72 11.14 16.58
CA GLU A 253 -13.29 12.23 17.36
C GLU A 253 -12.46 13.54 17.26
N ASP A 254 -11.14 13.45 17.01
CA ASP A 254 -10.28 14.62 16.79
C ASP A 254 -10.68 15.43 15.54
N PHE A 255 -11.43 14.78 14.64
CA PHE A 255 -11.93 15.36 13.38
C PHE A 255 -13.45 15.51 13.36
N GLY A 256 -14.11 15.34 14.50
CA GLY A 256 -15.55 15.52 14.65
C GLY A 256 -16.39 14.35 14.15
N PHE A 257 -15.81 13.17 13.96
CA PHE A 257 -16.54 11.95 13.64
C PHE A 257 -16.86 11.14 14.88
N GLU A 258 -18.04 10.54 14.89
CA GLU A 258 -18.38 9.48 15.86
C GLU A 258 -17.72 8.18 15.42
N ARG A 259 -17.16 7.44 16.37
CA ARG A 259 -16.53 6.16 16.12
C ARG A 259 -17.59 5.13 15.69
N CYS A 260 -17.31 4.36 14.65
CA CYS A 260 -18.14 3.27 14.19
C CYS A 260 -17.65 1.91 14.72
N THR A 261 -18.27 0.82 14.30
CA THR A 261 -17.81 -0.54 14.53
C THR A 261 -17.02 -1.06 13.34
N LYS A 262 -16.21 -2.11 13.52
CA LYS A 262 -15.53 -2.79 12.40
C LYS A 262 -16.53 -3.39 11.40
N GLU A 263 -17.68 -3.86 11.87
CA GLU A 263 -18.75 -4.40 11.02
C GLU A 263 -19.26 -3.34 10.02
N ASP A 264 -19.32 -2.07 10.43
CA ASP A 264 -19.74 -0.98 9.56
C ASP A 264 -18.78 -0.74 8.38
N LEU A 265 -17.53 -1.21 8.51
CA LEU A 265 -16.50 -1.04 7.50
C LEU A 265 -16.32 -2.27 6.60
N LYS A 266 -17.04 -3.36 6.84
CA LYS A 266 -16.92 -4.56 6.02
C LYS A 266 -17.29 -4.31 4.56
N GLY A 267 -16.50 -4.96 3.71
CA GLY A 267 -16.78 -5.11 2.29
C GLY A 267 -17.44 -6.45 1.99
N GLY A 268 -17.37 -6.86 0.74
CA GLY A 268 -17.96 -8.10 0.25
C GLY A 268 -17.25 -8.59 -1.01
N THR A 269 -18.03 -9.13 -1.94
CA THR A 269 -17.56 -9.55 -3.26
C THR A 269 -17.01 -8.35 -4.06
N PRO A 270 -16.30 -8.58 -5.18
CA PRO A 270 -15.87 -7.49 -6.06
C PRO A 270 -17.01 -6.56 -6.49
N GLU A 271 -18.17 -7.11 -6.83
CA GLU A 271 -19.35 -6.36 -7.25
C GLU A 271 -19.95 -5.52 -6.10
N GLU A 272 -20.01 -6.09 -4.91
CA GLU A 272 -20.45 -5.38 -3.70
C GLU A 272 -19.51 -4.23 -3.35
N ASN A 273 -18.19 -4.47 -3.42
CA ASN A 273 -17.19 -3.42 -3.19
C ASN A 273 -17.25 -2.34 -4.27
N ALA A 274 -17.40 -2.70 -5.54
CA ALA A 274 -17.57 -1.74 -6.64
C ALA A 274 -18.82 -0.86 -6.41
N LYS A 275 -19.91 -1.45 -5.91
CA LYS A 275 -21.11 -0.69 -5.55
C LYS A 275 -20.83 0.28 -4.39
N ILE A 276 -20.15 -0.18 -3.32
CA ILE A 276 -19.79 0.67 -2.18
C ILE A 276 -18.95 1.85 -2.65
N VAL A 277 -17.94 1.63 -3.53
CA VAL A 277 -17.11 2.69 -4.10
C VAL A 277 -17.96 3.72 -4.85
N ARG A 278 -18.85 3.27 -5.77
CA ARG A 278 -19.73 4.15 -6.52
C ARG A 278 -20.69 4.95 -5.63
N ASP A 279 -21.28 4.31 -4.64
CA ASP A 279 -22.19 4.94 -3.67
C ASP A 279 -21.47 6.06 -2.91
N ILE A 280 -20.23 5.82 -2.41
CA ILE A 280 -19.43 6.81 -1.69
C ILE A 280 -19.04 7.98 -2.62
N LEU A 281 -18.53 7.69 -3.81
CA LEU A 281 -18.12 8.71 -4.78
C LEU A 281 -19.32 9.51 -5.30
N GLY A 282 -20.51 8.90 -5.31
CA GLY A 282 -21.79 9.54 -5.59
C GLY A 282 -22.36 10.38 -4.44
N GLY A 283 -21.64 10.52 -3.33
CA GLY A 283 -22.02 11.37 -2.20
C GLY A 283 -22.78 10.72 -1.07
N GLN A 284 -22.98 9.40 -1.09
CA GLN A 284 -23.67 8.70 0.00
C GLN A 284 -22.94 8.93 1.33
N LYS A 285 -23.67 9.39 2.35
CA LYS A 285 -23.15 9.61 3.70
C LYS A 285 -23.10 8.31 4.50
N GLY A 286 -22.31 8.27 5.56
CA GLY A 286 -22.22 7.16 6.52
C GLY A 286 -20.78 6.76 6.85
N ASN A 287 -20.65 5.72 7.66
CA ASN A 287 -19.36 5.31 8.25
C ASN A 287 -18.30 4.95 7.21
N LYS A 288 -18.67 4.29 6.11
CA LYS A 288 -17.74 3.95 5.03
C LYS A 288 -17.21 5.20 4.34
N ARG A 289 -18.06 6.21 4.08
CA ARG A 289 -17.60 7.49 3.56
C ARG A 289 -16.66 8.19 4.54
N ASN A 290 -16.96 8.18 5.84
CA ASN A 290 -16.10 8.79 6.86
C ASN A 290 -14.71 8.15 6.88
N ALA A 291 -14.62 6.82 6.74
CA ALA A 291 -13.34 6.13 6.60
C ALA A 291 -12.57 6.59 5.35
N VAL A 292 -13.25 6.79 4.23
CA VAL A 292 -12.62 7.35 3.02
C VAL A 292 -12.17 8.79 3.26
N LEU A 293 -12.97 9.61 3.93
CA LEU A 293 -12.60 11.00 4.24
C LEU A 293 -11.34 11.09 5.10
N MET A 294 -11.19 10.21 6.11
CA MET A 294 -9.98 10.16 6.93
C MET A 294 -8.73 9.81 6.12
N ASN A 295 -8.81 8.75 5.29
CA ASN A 295 -7.67 8.27 4.51
C ASN A 295 -7.37 9.17 3.30
N ALA A 296 -8.38 9.68 2.60
CA ALA A 296 -8.21 10.65 1.52
C ALA A 296 -7.72 12.01 2.04
N GLY A 297 -8.22 12.45 3.21
CA GLY A 297 -7.79 13.69 3.85
C GLY A 297 -6.31 13.64 4.24
N ALA A 298 -5.86 12.54 4.83
CA ALA A 298 -4.44 12.31 5.10
C ALA A 298 -3.62 12.29 3.80
N SER A 299 -4.13 11.66 2.74
CA SER A 299 -3.48 11.64 1.42
C SER A 299 -3.31 13.04 0.84
N LEU A 300 -4.35 13.87 0.88
CA LEU A 300 -4.32 15.25 0.40
C LEU A 300 -3.35 16.11 1.21
N TYR A 301 -3.28 15.94 2.53
CA TYR A 301 -2.29 16.58 3.38
C TYR A 301 -0.86 16.16 3.03
N ILE A 302 -0.59 14.86 2.88
CA ILE A 302 0.71 14.34 2.43
C ILE A 302 1.10 14.95 1.08
N GLY A 303 0.14 15.05 0.15
CA GLY A 303 0.31 15.63 -1.18
C GLY A 303 0.42 17.15 -1.22
N GLY A 304 0.37 17.84 -0.07
CA GLY A 304 0.46 19.30 0.01
C GLY A 304 -0.74 20.02 -0.62
N LYS A 305 -1.89 19.37 -0.67
CA LYS A 305 -3.17 19.96 -1.14
C LYS A 305 -3.95 20.62 0.00
N ALA A 306 -3.53 20.37 1.23
CA ALA A 306 -4.05 20.96 2.45
C ALA A 306 -2.91 21.15 3.45
N ASP A 307 -3.02 22.12 4.36
CA ASP A 307 -1.98 22.43 5.34
C ASP A 307 -2.08 21.59 6.62
N SER A 308 -3.21 20.90 6.81
CA SER A 308 -3.46 19.98 7.91
C SER A 308 -4.32 18.79 7.46
N MET A 309 -4.30 17.71 8.24
CA MET A 309 -5.16 16.55 7.99
C MET A 309 -6.65 16.94 8.07
N LYS A 310 -7.01 17.86 8.99
CA LYS A 310 -8.38 18.36 9.11
C LYS A 310 -8.84 19.06 7.83
N GLU A 311 -8.07 20.00 7.31
CA GLU A 311 -8.38 20.66 6.02
C GLU A 311 -8.41 19.67 4.86
N GLY A 312 -7.52 18.64 4.89
CA GLY A 312 -7.54 17.57 3.90
C GLY A 312 -8.85 16.77 3.93
N ILE A 313 -9.40 16.52 5.11
CA ILE A 313 -10.70 15.84 5.29
C ILE A 313 -11.84 16.72 4.76
N GLU A 314 -11.84 17.99 5.06
CA GLU A 314 -12.81 18.96 4.53
C GLU A 314 -12.75 19.03 3.00
N LEU A 315 -11.55 19.13 2.44
CA LEU A 315 -11.33 19.10 0.99
C LEU A 315 -11.79 17.78 0.35
N ALA A 316 -11.52 16.62 0.99
CA ALA A 316 -11.99 15.32 0.51
C ALA A 316 -13.51 15.26 0.46
N ALA A 317 -14.20 15.83 1.45
CA ALA A 317 -15.66 15.93 1.47
C ALA A 317 -16.20 16.82 0.32
N GLU A 318 -15.57 17.96 0.06
CA GLU A 318 -15.93 18.84 -1.06
C GLU A 318 -15.72 18.16 -2.42
N ILE A 319 -14.61 17.42 -2.60
CA ILE A 319 -14.31 16.68 -3.83
C ILE A 319 -15.38 15.62 -4.11
N ILE A 320 -15.82 14.89 -3.08
CA ILE A 320 -16.89 13.90 -3.23
C ILE A 320 -18.23 14.58 -3.51
N ASP A 321 -18.59 15.59 -2.71
CA ASP A 321 -19.91 16.26 -2.79
C ASP A 321 -20.09 17.08 -4.07
N SER A 322 -18.99 17.50 -4.71
CA SER A 322 -19.01 18.15 -6.03
C SER A 322 -19.10 17.17 -7.22
N GLY A 323 -19.02 15.85 -6.98
CA GLY A 323 -19.03 14.84 -8.04
C GLY A 323 -17.67 14.61 -8.74
N LYS A 324 -16.64 15.40 -8.44
CA LYS A 324 -15.32 15.28 -9.09
C LYS A 324 -14.66 13.90 -8.93
N ALA A 325 -14.86 13.28 -7.76
CA ALA A 325 -14.33 11.94 -7.51
C ALA A 325 -15.00 10.88 -8.39
N PHE A 326 -16.30 11.01 -8.61
CA PHE A 326 -17.06 10.14 -9.51
C PHE A 326 -16.64 10.33 -10.97
N GLU A 327 -16.52 11.59 -11.42
CA GLU A 327 -16.00 11.92 -12.76
C GLU A 327 -14.59 11.36 -13.00
N THR A 328 -13.74 11.36 -11.97
CA THR A 328 -12.39 10.78 -12.04
C THR A 328 -12.44 9.27 -12.26
N LEU A 329 -13.36 8.57 -11.59
CA LEU A 329 -13.58 7.13 -11.82
C LEU A 329 -14.04 6.88 -13.25
N ASP A 330 -15.05 7.61 -13.75
CA ASP A 330 -15.57 7.42 -15.11
C ASP A 330 -14.47 7.67 -16.15
N LYS A 331 -13.67 8.72 -15.97
CA LYS A 331 -12.53 9.00 -16.84
C LYS A 331 -11.43 7.94 -16.75
N LEU A 332 -11.19 7.36 -15.56
CA LEU A 332 -10.26 6.25 -15.40
C LEU A 332 -10.74 5.02 -16.17
N ILE A 333 -12.03 4.70 -16.11
CA ILE A 333 -12.63 3.61 -16.88
C ILE A 333 -12.48 3.88 -18.38
N GLU A 334 -12.88 5.04 -18.86
CA GLU A 334 -12.80 5.41 -20.28
C GLU A 334 -11.37 5.31 -20.81
N VAL A 335 -10.42 6.01 -20.19
CA VAL A 335 -9.04 6.09 -20.67
C VAL A 335 -8.31 4.76 -20.51
N SER A 336 -8.64 3.94 -19.50
CA SER A 336 -8.01 2.63 -19.32
C SER A 336 -8.42 1.62 -20.39
N ASN A 337 -9.60 1.79 -21.00
CA ASN A 337 -10.14 0.91 -22.03
C ASN A 337 -9.92 1.41 -23.48
N SER A 338 -9.32 2.58 -23.64
CA SER A 338 -9.06 3.19 -24.96
C SER A 338 -7.76 2.73 -25.61
#